data_4eac5e1002dc89b8bb63c4725ffde8ee
#
_entry.id   4eac5e1002dc89b8bb63c4725ffde8ee
#
_cell.length_a   1.000
_cell.length_b   1.000
_cell.length_c   1.000
_cell.angle_alpha   90.00
_cell.angle_beta   90.00
_cell.angle_gamma   90.00
#
_symmetry.space_group_name_H-M   'P 1'
#
loop_
_entity.id
_entity.type
_entity.pdbx_description
1 polymer ?
#
loop_
_entity_poly.entity_id
_entity_poly.type
_entity_poly.pdbx_seq_one_letter_code
_entity_poly.pdbx_strand_id
1 'polypeptide(L)'
;TGCKAPVSSNNMNEQTITTQQQIPRNDSYATGNGRRRDQRHGGARSAAPGQFDYYLLTLSWSPEFCYSHPDRPECGSGARFVVHGMWPENNDGSYPEECSDAPGPSNSAQYSDLYPDQKLLRHEWQTHGTCSGMSAEAYFSTMRRVAQSVKIPEPLADVSSLISLTPNQIIAGFAQANRGTSAENYVVGCGNNFLTQVQLCVDKNMHPVTCQGVHSCGAN
;
A
#
# COMPACT_ATOMS: atom_id res chain seq x y z
N THR A 1 -1.84 -19.83 -7.95
CA THR A 1 -1.02 -19.59 -6.75
C THR A 1 -1.76 -18.57 -5.89
N GLY A 2 -2.07 -18.89 -4.62
CA GLY A 2 -2.86 -18.03 -3.72
C GLY A 2 -1.95 -17.15 -2.86
N CYS A 3 -2.40 -15.94 -2.51
CA CYS A 3 -1.82 -15.13 -1.45
C CYS A 3 -2.25 -15.68 -0.09
N LYS A 4 -1.33 -15.76 0.86
CA LYS A 4 -1.59 -16.15 2.24
C LYS A 4 -1.47 -14.92 3.12
N ALA A 5 -2.36 -14.80 4.11
CA ALA A 5 -2.29 -13.74 5.11
C ALA A 5 -1.80 -14.33 6.44
N PRO A 6 -0.63 -13.93 6.97
CA PRO A 6 -0.18 -14.40 8.27
C PRO A 6 -0.96 -13.72 9.41
N VAL A 7 -1.09 -14.40 10.52
CA VAL A 7 -1.80 -13.95 11.71
C VAL A 7 -0.93 -13.03 12.56
N SER A 8 -1.54 -12.06 13.22
CA SER A 8 -0.87 -11.23 14.23
C SER A 8 -0.44 -12.07 15.44
N SER A 9 0.81 -11.88 15.90
CA SER A 9 1.49 -12.65 16.93
C SER A 9 1.02 -12.44 18.38
N ASN A 10 -0.16 -11.90 18.65
CA ASN A 10 -0.61 -11.56 19.99
C ASN A 10 -1.29 -12.68 20.79
N ASN A 11 -1.25 -13.95 20.32
CA ASN A 11 -1.69 -15.09 21.10
C ASN A 11 -0.90 -16.34 20.69
N MET A 12 0.37 -16.43 21.14
CA MET A 12 1.06 -17.72 21.14
C MET A 12 1.19 -18.24 22.55
N ASN A 13 0.27 -19.14 22.92
CA ASN A 13 0.56 -20.16 23.91
C ASN A 13 1.27 -21.32 23.19
N GLU A 14 2.41 -21.71 23.77
CA GLU A 14 3.31 -22.73 23.27
C GLU A 14 2.60 -24.02 22.79
N GLN A 15 2.87 -24.45 21.55
CA GLN A 15 3.22 -25.84 21.28
C GLN A 15 3.63 -26.05 19.81
N THR A 16 4.88 -26.50 19.66
CA THR A 16 5.45 -27.29 18.54
C THR A 16 5.63 -26.57 17.19
N ILE A 17 6.73 -25.84 17.09
CA ILE A 17 7.33 -25.46 15.81
C ILE A 17 8.27 -26.58 15.38
N THR A 18 7.88 -27.34 14.38
CA THR A 18 8.80 -28.24 13.66
C THR A 18 9.06 -27.63 12.28
N THR A 19 10.33 -27.36 12.03
CA THR A 19 10.93 -26.91 10.75
C THR A 19 10.75 -25.42 10.42
N GLN A 20 11.55 -24.57 11.07
CA GLN A 20 11.92 -23.25 10.54
C GLN A 20 12.84 -23.43 9.33
N GLN A 21 12.33 -23.22 8.11
CA GLN A 21 13.20 -22.74 7.05
C GLN A 21 13.45 -21.26 7.33
N GLN A 22 14.70 -20.92 7.63
CA GLN A 22 15.15 -19.54 7.73
C GLN A 22 14.87 -18.84 6.40
N ILE A 23 13.88 -17.97 6.40
CA ILE A 23 13.68 -17.02 5.30
C ILE A 23 14.84 -16.03 5.41
N PRO A 24 15.68 -15.84 4.38
CA PRO A 24 16.76 -14.87 4.42
C PRO A 24 16.17 -13.49 4.74
N ARG A 25 16.70 -12.84 5.78
CA ARG A 25 16.38 -11.46 6.11
C ARG A 25 16.83 -10.60 4.94
N ASN A 26 15.87 -10.11 4.18
CA ASN A 26 16.15 -9.15 3.12
C ASN A 26 15.96 -7.75 3.71
N ASP A 27 17.07 -7.12 4.12
CA ASP A 27 17.11 -5.80 4.77
C ASP A 27 16.68 -4.63 3.86
N SER A 28 16.05 -4.91 2.72
CA SER A 28 15.67 -3.92 1.71
C SER A 28 14.50 -3.00 2.10
N TYR A 29 13.84 -3.22 3.25
CA TYR A 29 12.79 -2.33 3.73
C TYR A 29 13.31 -1.14 4.57
N ALA A 30 14.61 -1.08 4.85
CA ALA A 30 15.20 0.02 5.63
C ALA A 30 15.36 1.33 4.83
N THR A 31 15.21 1.28 3.53
CA THR A 31 15.24 2.44 2.64
C THR A 31 14.05 2.32 1.69
N GLY A 32 12.99 3.04 1.97
CA GLY A 32 11.77 3.31 1.24
C GLY A 32 11.56 2.87 -0.21
N ASN A 33 12.11 1.77 -0.68
CA ASN A 33 11.95 1.26 -2.02
C ASN A 33 11.43 -0.19 -2.00
N GLY A 34 10.25 -0.38 -1.44
CA GLY A 34 9.51 -1.64 -1.48
C GLY A 34 8.88 -1.98 -2.84
N ARG A 35 9.24 -1.26 -3.89
CA ARG A 35 9.04 -1.75 -5.24
C ARG A 35 10.21 -2.66 -5.55
N ARG A 36 10.04 -3.99 -5.46
CA ARG A 36 10.88 -4.85 -6.30
C ARG A 36 10.79 -4.23 -7.70
N ARG A 37 11.91 -3.81 -8.23
CA ARG A 37 12.09 -3.55 -9.65
C ARG A 37 11.79 -4.83 -10.41
N ASP A 38 10.53 -5.18 -10.51
CA ASP A 38 10.03 -5.90 -11.64
C ASP A 38 10.13 -4.87 -12.76
N GLN A 39 11.11 -4.99 -13.61
CA GLN A 39 11.49 -4.23 -14.80
C GLN A 39 10.53 -3.11 -15.27
N ARG A 40 9.97 -2.33 -14.36
CA ARG A 40 9.20 -1.15 -14.67
C ARG A 40 10.20 -0.05 -15.00
N HIS A 41 9.99 0.59 -16.09
CA HIS A 41 10.77 1.74 -16.56
C HIS A 41 10.88 2.72 -15.39
N GLY A 42 12.12 2.98 -14.95
CA GLY A 42 12.38 3.77 -13.75
C GLY A 42 11.66 5.11 -13.77
N GLY A 43 11.25 5.59 -12.60
CA GLY A 43 10.57 6.85 -12.45
C GLY A 43 11.25 7.96 -13.22
N ALA A 44 10.50 8.72 -14.00
CA ALA A 44 11.04 9.88 -14.72
C ALA A 44 11.27 10.99 -13.70
N ARG A 45 12.52 11.16 -13.26
CA ARG A 45 12.95 12.38 -12.58
C ARG A 45 12.74 13.54 -13.55
N SER A 46 11.82 14.44 -13.26
CA SER A 46 11.55 15.69 -13.99
C SER A 46 10.17 15.84 -14.63
N ALA A 47 9.18 15.03 -14.31
CA ALA A 47 7.83 15.39 -14.66
C ALA A 47 7.40 16.66 -13.89
N ALA A 48 6.70 17.57 -14.52
CA ALA A 48 6.14 18.71 -13.81
C ALA A 48 5.06 18.24 -12.83
N PRO A 49 4.92 18.86 -11.64
CA PRO A 49 3.84 18.53 -10.73
C PRO A 49 2.47 18.54 -11.41
N GLY A 50 1.61 17.57 -11.15
CA GLY A 50 0.31 17.41 -11.76
C GLY A 50 0.29 16.68 -13.11
N GLN A 51 1.44 16.30 -13.66
CA GLN A 51 1.55 15.56 -14.92
C GLN A 51 1.60 14.06 -14.65
N PHE A 52 0.47 13.42 -14.60
CA PHE A 52 0.24 11.97 -14.43
C PHE A 52 -1.21 11.66 -14.80
N ASP A 53 -1.60 10.40 -14.88
CA ASP A 53 -2.95 10.03 -15.32
C ASP A 53 -3.91 9.77 -14.15
N TYR A 54 -3.49 9.00 -13.13
CA TYR A 54 -4.33 8.61 -12.00
C TYR A 54 -3.49 8.43 -10.73
N TYR A 55 -4.16 8.26 -9.58
CA TYR A 55 -3.50 7.90 -8.31
C TYR A 55 -3.69 6.42 -8.00
N LEU A 56 -2.66 5.84 -7.41
CA LEU A 56 -2.65 4.51 -6.84
C LEU A 56 -2.62 4.62 -5.32
N LEU A 57 -3.79 4.55 -4.66
CA LEU A 57 -3.86 4.47 -3.21
C LEU A 57 -3.41 3.08 -2.77
N THR A 58 -2.32 3.00 -2.01
CA THR A 58 -1.73 1.75 -1.54
C THR A 58 -2.01 1.54 -0.07
N LEU A 59 -2.63 0.40 0.26
CA LEU A 59 -2.90 -0.07 1.60
C LEU A 59 -2.00 -1.29 1.87
N SER A 60 -1.03 -1.15 2.76
CA SER A 60 -0.14 -2.24 3.17
C SER A 60 -0.87 -3.21 4.10
N TRP A 61 -0.64 -4.51 3.92
CA TRP A 61 -1.14 -5.57 4.79
C TRP A 61 -0.22 -5.73 6.01
N SER A 62 -0.63 -5.14 7.14
CA SER A 62 0.19 -5.08 8.35
C SER A 62 0.61 -6.43 8.91
N PRO A 63 -0.22 -7.50 8.90
CA PRO A 63 0.20 -8.80 9.46
C PRO A 63 1.44 -9.39 8.78
N GLU A 64 1.61 -9.22 7.46
CA GLU A 64 2.83 -9.67 6.77
C GLU A 64 4.00 -8.76 7.08
N PHE A 65 3.80 -7.46 7.02
CA PHE A 65 4.83 -6.47 7.33
C PHE A 65 5.34 -6.65 8.77
N CYS A 66 4.45 -6.75 9.75
CA CYS A 66 4.80 -6.88 11.16
C CYS A 66 5.40 -8.25 11.53
N TYR A 67 5.13 -9.29 10.75
CA TYR A 67 5.81 -10.57 10.92
C TYR A 67 7.32 -10.44 10.69
N SER A 68 7.72 -9.65 9.70
CA SER A 68 9.13 -9.42 9.37
C SER A 68 9.74 -8.20 10.09
N HIS A 69 8.92 -7.26 10.60
CA HIS A 69 9.33 -6.01 11.22
C HIS A 69 8.58 -5.72 12.54
N PRO A 70 8.66 -6.61 13.56
CA PRO A 70 7.80 -6.53 14.74
C PRO A 70 8.00 -5.25 15.59
N ASP A 71 9.17 -4.63 15.48
CA ASP A 71 9.54 -3.45 16.27
C ASP A 71 9.07 -2.11 15.67
N ARG A 72 8.33 -2.14 14.55
CA ARG A 72 7.85 -0.91 13.91
C ARG A 72 6.64 -0.33 14.63
N PRO A 73 6.53 1.02 14.73
CA PRO A 73 5.45 1.69 15.45
C PRO A 73 4.04 1.27 15.01
N GLU A 74 3.83 1.07 13.71
CA GLU A 74 2.55 0.65 13.14
C GLU A 74 2.10 -0.73 13.59
N CYS A 75 3.03 -1.59 14.02
CA CYS A 75 2.73 -2.97 14.42
C CYS A 75 2.06 -3.06 15.78
N GLY A 76 2.16 -2.02 16.61
CA GLY A 76 1.44 -1.93 17.89
C GLY A 76 -0.04 -1.57 17.78
N SER A 77 -0.50 -1.12 16.62
CA SER A 77 -1.87 -0.63 16.43
C SER A 77 -2.93 -1.73 16.30
N GLY A 78 -2.53 -2.95 15.93
CA GLY A 78 -3.45 -4.05 15.61
C GLY A 78 -4.22 -3.85 14.30
N ALA A 79 -3.95 -2.78 13.55
CA ALA A 79 -4.58 -2.53 12.26
C ALA A 79 -4.23 -3.63 11.24
N ARG A 80 -5.20 -4.01 10.40
CA ARG A 80 -5.00 -5.01 9.34
C ARG A 80 -4.42 -4.37 8.08
N PHE A 81 -4.94 -3.21 7.72
CA PHE A 81 -4.41 -2.39 6.64
C PHE A 81 -4.00 -1.03 7.16
N VAL A 82 -2.86 -0.54 6.70
CA VAL A 82 -2.36 0.81 6.95
C VAL A 82 -2.08 1.50 5.61
N VAL A 83 -2.23 2.81 5.60
CA VAL A 83 -1.92 3.58 4.40
C VAL A 83 -0.41 3.56 4.18
N HIS A 84 0.03 3.13 2.99
CA HIS A 84 1.41 3.28 2.56
C HIS A 84 1.58 4.62 1.85
N GLY A 85 0.75 4.89 0.84
CA GLY A 85 0.82 6.11 0.07
C GLY A 85 -0.31 6.27 -0.93
N MET A 86 -0.31 7.39 -1.63
CA MET A 86 -1.20 7.67 -2.76
C MET A 86 -0.35 8.20 -3.91
N TRP A 87 0.05 7.32 -4.82
CA TRP A 87 1.10 7.58 -5.79
C TRP A 87 0.56 8.00 -7.15
N PRO A 88 1.04 9.12 -7.72
CA PRO A 88 0.78 9.44 -9.12
C PRO A 88 1.31 8.35 -10.05
N GLU A 89 0.51 7.94 -11.02
CA GLU A 89 0.82 6.88 -11.99
C GLU A 89 0.39 7.30 -13.39
N ASN A 90 1.06 6.75 -14.41
CA ASN A 90 0.68 6.90 -15.81
C ASN A 90 0.08 5.58 -16.35
N ASN A 91 -0.77 5.70 -17.36
CA ASN A 91 -1.45 4.55 -17.97
C ASN A 91 -0.49 3.55 -18.63
N ASP A 92 0.72 3.95 -18.96
CA ASP A 92 1.76 3.10 -19.53
C ASP A 92 2.60 2.34 -18.46
N GLY A 93 2.28 2.54 -17.15
CA GLY A 93 2.98 1.95 -16.03
C GLY A 93 4.25 2.68 -15.60
N SER A 94 4.60 3.79 -16.24
CA SER A 94 5.57 4.73 -15.72
C SER A 94 4.95 5.58 -14.60
N TYR A 95 5.78 6.24 -13.81
CA TYR A 95 5.32 7.11 -12.72
C TYR A 95 6.32 8.24 -12.47
N PRO A 96 5.84 9.44 -12.11
CA PRO A 96 6.71 10.55 -11.72
C PRO A 96 7.19 10.40 -10.28
N GLU A 97 8.42 10.80 -10.01
CA GLU A 97 9.02 10.87 -8.68
C GLU A 97 9.78 12.18 -8.49
N GLU A 98 9.83 12.68 -7.24
CA GLU A 98 10.67 13.81 -6.85
C GLU A 98 10.47 15.04 -7.74
N CYS A 99 9.19 15.41 -8.00
CA CYS A 99 8.85 16.45 -8.99
C CYS A 99 9.16 17.88 -8.55
N SER A 100 9.35 18.13 -7.25
CA SER A 100 9.76 19.44 -6.72
C SER A 100 10.36 19.33 -5.32
N ASP A 101 11.03 20.41 -4.89
CA ASP A 101 11.57 20.57 -3.53
C ASP A 101 10.54 21.23 -2.57
N ALA A 102 9.24 21.12 -2.88
CA ALA A 102 8.19 21.71 -2.05
C ALA A 102 8.23 21.13 -0.62
N PRO A 103 8.15 21.98 0.41
CA PRO A 103 8.22 21.51 1.80
C PRO A 103 7.03 20.62 2.13
N GLY A 104 7.25 19.67 3.06
CA GLY A 104 6.19 18.85 3.64
C GLY A 104 5.20 19.68 4.45
N PRO A 105 4.17 19.03 5.04
CA PRO A 105 3.14 19.74 5.78
C PRO A 105 3.73 20.48 6.98
N SER A 106 3.21 21.67 7.25
CA SER A 106 3.68 22.55 8.33
C SER A 106 3.55 21.91 9.72
N ASN A 107 2.54 21.06 9.90
CA ASN A 107 2.34 20.24 11.10
C ASN A 107 2.15 18.78 10.69
N SER A 108 3.25 18.04 10.61
CA SER A 108 3.22 16.62 10.22
C SER A 108 2.57 15.73 11.28
N ALA A 109 2.59 16.13 12.55
CA ALA A 109 1.99 15.35 13.65
C ALA A 109 0.47 15.19 13.52
N GLN A 110 -0.22 16.08 12.80
CA GLN A 110 -1.66 15.95 12.53
C GLN A 110 -2.01 14.75 11.63
N TYR A 111 -1.01 14.11 11.03
CA TYR A 111 -1.17 12.93 10.17
C TYR A 111 -0.60 11.65 10.83
N SER A 112 -0.41 11.64 12.15
CA SER A 112 0.11 10.47 12.87
C SER A 112 -0.84 9.26 12.84
N ASP A 113 -2.11 9.48 12.55
CA ASP A 113 -3.10 8.43 12.28
C ASP A 113 -2.85 7.68 10.96
N LEU A 114 -2.31 8.38 9.95
CA LEU A 114 -1.89 7.76 8.68
C LEU A 114 -0.46 7.22 8.78
N TYR A 115 0.43 8.01 9.36
CA TYR A 115 1.87 7.75 9.45
C TYR A 115 2.38 7.91 10.87
N PRO A 116 2.34 6.85 11.70
CA PRO A 116 3.02 6.85 13.00
C PRO A 116 4.53 7.13 12.84
N ASP A 117 5.15 6.63 11.77
CA ASP A 117 6.54 6.97 11.41
C ASP A 117 6.59 8.24 10.55
N GLN A 118 7.04 9.32 11.16
CA GLN A 118 7.20 10.63 10.51
C GLN A 118 8.30 10.63 9.42
N LYS A 119 9.21 9.65 9.41
CA LYS A 119 10.19 9.50 8.32
C LYS A 119 9.51 8.99 7.06
N LEU A 120 8.56 8.05 7.22
CA LEU A 120 7.76 7.56 6.10
C LEU A 120 6.90 8.68 5.51
N LEU A 121 6.24 9.49 6.36
CA LEU A 121 5.48 10.66 5.89
C LEU A 121 6.32 11.59 5.01
N ARG A 122 7.53 11.93 5.45
CA ARG A 122 8.43 12.79 4.68
C ARG A 122 8.85 12.14 3.36
N HIS A 123 9.14 10.85 3.37
CA HIS A 123 9.49 10.09 2.18
C HIS A 123 8.34 10.10 1.16
N GLU A 124 7.13 9.77 1.60
CA GLU A 124 5.93 9.74 0.74
C GLU A 124 5.63 11.12 0.13
N TRP A 125 5.85 12.20 0.88
CA TRP A 125 5.74 13.54 0.32
C TRP A 125 6.80 13.83 -0.72
N GLN A 126 8.07 13.66 -0.38
CA GLN A 126 9.20 14.01 -1.26
C GLN A 126 9.19 13.21 -2.56
N THR A 127 8.95 11.90 -2.44
CA THR A 127 9.00 11.01 -3.59
C THR A 127 7.75 11.11 -4.45
N HIS A 128 6.57 11.11 -3.85
CA HIS A 128 5.30 10.98 -4.58
C HIS A 128 4.41 12.23 -4.47
N GLY A 129 4.26 12.77 -3.27
CA GLY A 129 3.36 13.88 -3.01
C GLY A 129 3.70 15.14 -3.80
N THR A 130 4.98 15.44 -3.97
CA THR A 130 5.46 16.60 -4.77
C THR A 130 5.02 16.51 -6.24
N CYS A 131 4.74 15.30 -6.74
CA CYS A 131 4.26 15.08 -8.10
C CYS A 131 2.74 15.29 -8.27
N SER A 132 1.99 15.36 -7.16
CA SER A 132 0.52 15.51 -7.20
C SER A 132 0.04 16.86 -7.75
N GLY A 133 0.87 17.90 -7.66
CA GLY A 133 0.45 19.30 -7.92
C GLY A 133 -0.36 19.92 -6.78
N MET A 134 -0.59 19.20 -5.68
CA MET A 134 -1.26 19.70 -4.47
C MET A 134 -0.28 20.32 -3.49
N SER A 135 -0.78 21.11 -2.52
CA SER A 135 -0.01 21.37 -1.30
C SER A 135 0.10 20.11 -0.46
N ALA A 136 1.11 20.04 0.43
CA ALA A 136 1.30 18.88 1.29
C ALA A 136 0.06 18.60 2.17
N GLU A 137 -0.55 19.64 2.72
CA GLU A 137 -1.78 19.53 3.52
C GLU A 137 -2.95 18.98 2.70
N ALA A 138 -3.13 19.45 1.46
CA ALA A 138 -4.18 18.97 0.57
C ALA A 138 -3.96 17.51 0.17
N TYR A 139 -2.70 17.13 -0.13
CA TYR A 139 -2.33 15.76 -0.48
C TYR A 139 -2.65 14.78 0.63
N PHE A 140 -2.13 15.00 1.84
CA PHE A 140 -2.37 14.09 2.97
C PHE A 140 -3.82 14.07 3.44
N SER A 141 -4.51 15.22 3.41
CA SER A 141 -5.93 15.27 3.75
C SER A 141 -6.80 14.53 2.74
N THR A 142 -6.45 14.61 1.46
CA THR A 142 -7.13 13.87 0.38
C THR A 142 -6.89 12.38 0.52
N MET A 143 -5.63 11.97 0.71
CA MET A 143 -5.27 10.57 0.94
C MET A 143 -6.03 9.98 2.14
N ARG A 144 -6.07 10.70 3.29
CA ARG A 144 -6.84 10.29 4.47
C ARG A 144 -8.30 10.05 4.12
N ARG A 145 -8.95 11.00 3.44
CA ARG A 145 -10.36 10.89 3.07
C ARG A 145 -10.63 9.69 2.17
N VAL A 146 -9.77 9.45 1.16
CA VAL A 146 -9.92 8.30 0.25
C VAL A 146 -9.69 7.00 1.01
N ALA A 147 -8.65 6.90 1.81
CA ALA A 147 -8.35 5.69 2.60
C ALA A 147 -9.48 5.34 3.57
N GLN A 148 -10.04 6.34 4.27
CA GLN A 148 -11.17 6.16 5.19
C GLN A 148 -12.47 5.75 4.49
N SER A 149 -12.61 6.02 3.20
CA SER A 149 -13.78 5.56 2.43
C SER A 149 -13.71 4.10 2.02
N VAL A 150 -12.51 3.49 2.02
CA VAL A 150 -12.32 2.09 1.64
C VAL A 150 -12.76 1.16 2.76
N LYS A 151 -13.75 0.32 2.46
CA LYS A 151 -14.22 -0.75 3.34
C LYS A 151 -13.39 -2.01 3.11
N ILE A 152 -12.82 -2.54 4.18
CA ILE A 152 -12.09 -3.80 4.15
C ILE A 152 -13.10 -4.95 4.14
N PRO A 153 -13.03 -5.91 3.20
CA PRO A 153 -13.93 -7.05 3.17
C PRO A 153 -13.74 -7.97 4.38
N GLU A 154 -14.85 -8.57 4.88
CA GLU A 154 -14.89 -9.42 6.07
C GLU A 154 -13.75 -10.44 6.20
N PRO A 155 -13.39 -11.23 5.17
CA PRO A 155 -12.30 -12.20 5.31
C PRO A 155 -10.92 -11.57 5.64
N LEU A 156 -10.77 -10.24 5.47
CA LEU A 156 -9.54 -9.50 5.73
C LEU A 156 -9.69 -8.48 6.87
N ALA A 157 -10.91 -8.22 7.34
CA ALA A 157 -11.18 -7.27 8.40
C ALA A 157 -10.81 -7.81 9.79
N ASP A 158 -11.14 -9.08 10.05
CA ASP A 158 -10.85 -9.78 11.32
C ASP A 158 -10.24 -11.15 11.04
N VAL A 159 -8.92 -11.18 10.88
CA VAL A 159 -8.16 -12.40 10.62
C VAL A 159 -7.60 -12.94 11.93
N SER A 160 -8.26 -13.93 12.51
CA SER A 160 -7.80 -14.64 13.70
C SER A 160 -6.97 -15.91 13.39
N SER A 161 -6.97 -16.35 12.13
CA SER A 161 -6.24 -17.53 11.65
C SER A 161 -5.68 -17.30 10.25
N LEU A 162 -4.75 -18.17 9.85
CA LEU A 162 -4.22 -18.15 8.50
C LEU A 162 -5.34 -18.44 7.49
N ILE A 163 -5.56 -17.51 6.56
CA ILE A 163 -6.48 -17.69 5.44
C ILE A 163 -5.70 -17.78 4.13
N SER A 164 -6.26 -18.47 3.14
CA SER A 164 -5.69 -18.59 1.80
C SER A 164 -6.71 -18.09 0.79
N LEU A 165 -6.39 -16.98 0.13
CA LEU A 165 -7.21 -16.36 -0.91
C LEU A 165 -6.36 -16.15 -2.16
N THR A 166 -6.98 -16.31 -3.33
CA THR A 166 -6.34 -15.89 -4.58
C THR A 166 -6.39 -14.37 -4.71
N PRO A 167 -5.50 -13.74 -5.51
CA PRO A 167 -5.59 -12.31 -5.82
C PRO A 167 -6.98 -11.90 -6.33
N ASN A 168 -7.58 -12.71 -7.22
CA ASN A 168 -8.93 -12.44 -7.73
C ASN A 168 -10.01 -12.49 -6.66
N GLN A 169 -9.91 -13.38 -5.67
CA GLN A 169 -10.85 -13.42 -4.54
C GLN A 169 -10.72 -12.18 -3.65
N ILE A 170 -9.49 -11.70 -3.44
CA ILE A 170 -9.24 -10.46 -2.69
C ILE A 170 -9.85 -9.27 -3.44
N ILE A 171 -9.55 -9.14 -4.74
CA ILE A 171 -10.09 -8.07 -5.60
C ILE A 171 -11.63 -8.09 -5.59
N ALA A 172 -12.23 -9.26 -5.80
CA ALA A 172 -13.69 -9.40 -5.80
C ALA A 172 -14.30 -8.99 -4.44
N GLY A 173 -13.64 -9.36 -3.33
CA GLY A 173 -14.04 -8.95 -1.98
C GLY A 173 -14.04 -7.43 -1.81
N PHE A 174 -12.97 -6.76 -2.23
CA PHE A 174 -12.90 -5.29 -2.17
C PHE A 174 -13.94 -4.63 -3.06
N ALA A 175 -14.12 -5.08 -4.30
CA ALA A 175 -15.14 -4.55 -5.22
C ALA A 175 -16.57 -4.73 -4.65
N GLN A 176 -16.87 -5.86 -4.02
CA GLN A 176 -18.17 -6.11 -3.40
C GLN A 176 -18.40 -5.24 -2.16
N ALA A 177 -17.38 -5.04 -1.33
CA ALA A 177 -17.48 -4.23 -0.11
C ALA A 177 -17.61 -2.72 -0.40
N ASN A 178 -17.13 -2.25 -1.56
CA ASN A 178 -17.04 -0.84 -1.90
C ASN A 178 -17.95 -0.48 -3.07
N ARG A 179 -19.11 0.12 -2.78
CA ARG A 179 -20.06 0.54 -3.81
C ARG A 179 -19.44 1.54 -4.78
N GLY A 180 -19.70 1.37 -6.06
CA GLY A 180 -19.19 2.24 -7.13
C GLY A 180 -17.79 1.85 -7.61
N THR A 181 -17.24 0.73 -7.11
CA THR A 181 -16.02 0.14 -7.64
C THR A 181 -16.30 -1.18 -8.36
N SER A 182 -15.34 -1.61 -9.19
CA SER A 182 -15.30 -2.91 -9.87
C SER A 182 -13.94 -3.58 -9.64
N ALA A 183 -13.80 -4.82 -10.09
CA ALA A 183 -12.52 -5.54 -9.99
C ALA A 183 -11.36 -4.81 -10.68
N GLU A 184 -11.63 -4.07 -11.75
CA GLU A 184 -10.63 -3.33 -12.52
C GLU A 184 -10.00 -2.15 -11.77
N ASN A 185 -10.63 -1.72 -10.68
CA ASN A 185 -10.13 -0.60 -9.86
C ASN A 185 -9.10 -1.04 -8.83
N TYR A 186 -8.84 -2.36 -8.69
CA TYR A 186 -7.97 -2.90 -7.65
C TYR A 186 -6.81 -3.70 -8.21
N VAL A 187 -5.67 -3.59 -7.52
CA VAL A 187 -4.47 -4.41 -7.76
C VAL A 187 -4.02 -5.00 -6.42
N VAL A 188 -3.58 -6.26 -6.46
CA VAL A 188 -3.05 -6.98 -5.28
C VAL A 188 -1.57 -7.20 -5.43
N GLY A 189 -0.79 -6.76 -4.45
CA GLY A 189 0.64 -7.05 -4.32
C GLY A 189 0.88 -8.27 -3.44
N CYS A 190 1.84 -9.10 -3.83
CA CYS A 190 2.27 -10.27 -3.06
C CYS A 190 3.79 -10.32 -2.93
N GLY A 191 4.28 -10.88 -1.82
CA GLY A 191 5.67 -11.24 -1.60
C GLY A 191 5.76 -12.64 -1.01
N ASN A 192 6.57 -13.53 -1.60
CA ASN A 192 6.75 -14.92 -1.12
C ASN A 192 5.41 -15.68 -0.91
N ASN A 193 4.43 -15.47 -1.78
CA ASN A 193 3.05 -15.98 -1.69
C ASN A 193 2.21 -15.42 -0.52
N PHE A 194 2.65 -14.34 0.12
CA PHE A 194 1.85 -13.61 1.11
C PHE A 194 1.28 -12.34 0.49
N LEU A 195 0.09 -11.94 0.95
CA LEU A 195 -0.46 -10.64 0.66
C LEU A 195 0.44 -9.56 1.28
N THR A 196 0.89 -8.58 0.48
CA THR A 196 1.66 -7.44 0.98
C THR A 196 0.86 -6.15 0.95
N GLN A 197 0.01 -5.98 -0.05
CA GLN A 197 -0.78 -4.76 -0.23
C GLN A 197 -2.00 -4.97 -1.12
N VAL A 198 -2.98 -4.09 -0.95
CA VAL A 198 -4.09 -3.88 -1.89
C VAL A 198 -4.05 -2.42 -2.33
N GLN A 199 -4.23 -2.19 -3.62
CA GLN A 199 -4.15 -0.86 -4.22
C GLN A 199 -5.47 -0.53 -4.90
N LEU A 200 -5.93 0.72 -4.75
CA LEU A 200 -7.11 1.26 -5.41
C LEU A 200 -6.68 2.38 -6.37
N CYS A 201 -7.09 2.29 -7.62
CA CYS A 201 -6.87 3.32 -8.63
C CYS A 201 -8.01 4.35 -8.60
N VAL A 202 -7.65 5.63 -8.48
CA VAL A 202 -8.59 6.74 -8.50
C VAL A 202 -8.09 7.85 -9.43
N ASP A 203 -9.02 8.53 -10.10
CA ASP A 203 -8.69 9.70 -10.92
C ASP A 203 -8.26 10.89 -10.04
N LYS A 204 -7.93 12.02 -10.68
CA LYS A 204 -7.55 13.26 -9.96
C LYS A 204 -8.70 13.88 -9.15
N ASN A 205 -9.94 13.44 -9.37
CA ASN A 205 -11.12 13.83 -8.59
C ASN A 205 -11.49 12.78 -7.53
N MET A 206 -10.64 11.74 -7.35
CA MET A 206 -10.81 10.65 -6.40
C MET A 206 -11.98 9.71 -6.74
N HIS A 207 -12.41 9.63 -7.99
CA HIS A 207 -13.34 8.60 -8.45
C HIS A 207 -12.55 7.33 -8.86
N PRO A 208 -13.09 6.13 -8.58
CA PRO A 208 -12.46 4.89 -9.01
C PRO A 208 -12.30 4.82 -10.53
N VAL A 209 -11.12 4.40 -10.98
CA VAL A 209 -10.80 4.18 -12.41
C VAL A 209 -10.12 2.85 -12.61
N THR A 210 -10.10 2.34 -13.84
CA THR A 210 -9.36 1.13 -14.20
C THR A 210 -7.87 1.32 -13.94
N CYS A 211 -7.25 0.35 -13.26
CA CYS A 211 -5.82 0.31 -13.02
C CYS A 211 -5.08 -0.04 -14.31
N GLN A 212 -4.52 0.95 -14.99
CA GLN A 212 -3.74 0.73 -16.20
C GLN A 212 -2.24 0.69 -15.89
N GLY A 213 -1.48 -0.09 -16.65
CA GLY A 213 -0.02 -0.18 -16.51
C GLY A 213 0.48 -0.86 -15.21
N VAL A 214 -0.41 -1.25 -14.30
CA VAL A 214 -0.11 -1.97 -13.05
C VAL A 214 -0.86 -3.30 -13.03
N HIS A 215 -0.24 -4.34 -12.45
CA HIS A 215 -0.79 -5.69 -12.50
C HIS A 215 -0.73 -6.38 -11.14
N SER A 216 -1.73 -7.20 -10.86
CA SER A 216 -1.74 -8.05 -9.66
C SER A 216 -0.73 -9.18 -9.75
N CYS A 217 -0.21 -9.60 -8.59
CA CYS A 217 0.58 -10.81 -8.51
C CYS A 217 -0.24 -12.04 -8.98
N GLY A 218 0.42 -13.01 -9.62
CA GLY A 218 -0.21 -14.24 -10.10
C GLY A 218 -1.15 -14.03 -11.30
N ALA A 219 -1.08 -12.90 -11.97
CA ALA A 219 -1.85 -12.58 -13.19
C ALA A 219 -1.24 -13.14 -14.48
N ASN A 220 -0.37 -14.17 -14.41
CA ASN A 220 0.22 -14.85 -15.56
C ASN A 220 -0.53 -16.13 -15.89
#